data_d40da079b20830ff6e70c6b203650285
#
_entry.id   d40da079b20830ff6e70c6b203650285
#
_cell.length_a   1.000
_cell.length_b   1.000
_cell.length_c   1.000
_cell.angle_alpha   90.00
_cell.angle_beta   90.00
_cell.angle_gamma   90.00
#
_symmetry.space_group_name_H-M   'P 1'
#
loop_
_entity.id
_entity.type
_entity.pdbx_description
1 polymer ?
#
loop_
_entity_poly.entity_id
_entity_poly.type
_entity_poly.pdbx_seq_one_letter_code
_entity_poly.pdbx_strand_id
1 'polypeptide(L)'
;MVGPLLVPASGVGELVPLAGGTPVGVVVVARPGTPAADVSAALDATHGTALDVRGVEIGWQADWRSLPFADRPPVLEIPRGADRDRALADVRDGQQEGHAVQAKLRTGATPTWEWPDEHELARHITDVVQLGISTKLTGGLHHVVRGDHDGGPQHGLLDVLVAVDAAITDALAPDTDRLAEILAERDPAVLAAAVRTWDADRTDRVRRTLTAYGCCGVTDPITELAELDLVAGAA
;
A
#
# COMPACT_ATOMS: atom_id res chain seq x y z
N MET A 1 0.67 10.29 -11.32
CA MET A 1 -0.73 9.83 -11.52
C MET A 1 -1.29 9.48 -10.15
N VAL A 2 -2.38 10.13 -9.75
CA VAL A 2 -3.06 9.88 -8.47
C VAL A 2 -4.08 8.76 -8.69
N GLY A 3 -4.12 7.77 -7.79
CA GLY A 3 -5.05 6.66 -7.84
C GLY A 3 -6.44 7.01 -7.27
N PRO A 4 -7.29 5.99 -7.03
CA PRO A 4 -8.62 6.19 -6.45
C PRO A 4 -8.54 6.80 -5.05
N LEU A 5 -9.54 7.55 -4.66
CA LEU A 5 -9.68 8.13 -3.34
C LEU A 5 -9.94 7.02 -2.30
N LEU A 6 -9.18 7.02 -1.21
CA LEU A 6 -9.40 6.12 -0.09
C LEU A 6 -10.44 6.73 0.86
N VAL A 7 -11.58 6.07 1.03
CA VAL A 7 -12.71 6.59 1.81
C VAL A 7 -13.07 5.59 2.91
N PRO A 8 -13.07 6.00 4.19
CA PRO A 8 -13.60 5.12 5.23
C PRO A 8 -15.07 4.78 4.96
N ALA A 9 -15.49 3.56 5.26
CA ALA A 9 -16.87 3.12 5.05
C ALA A 9 -17.89 4.11 5.65
N SER A 10 -17.60 4.66 6.83
CA SER A 10 -18.43 5.67 7.49
C SER A 10 -18.51 7.01 6.75
N GLY A 11 -17.57 7.33 5.86
CA GLY A 11 -17.52 8.60 5.12
C GLY A 11 -18.14 8.55 3.73
N VAL A 12 -18.53 7.36 3.23
CA VAL A 12 -19.08 7.21 1.88
C VAL A 12 -20.35 8.05 1.68
N GLY A 13 -21.25 8.04 2.67
CA GLY A 13 -22.50 8.81 2.60
C GLY A 13 -22.28 10.32 2.49
N GLU A 14 -21.20 10.85 3.06
CA GLU A 14 -20.84 12.27 2.97
C GLU A 14 -20.20 12.59 1.63
N LEU A 15 -19.48 11.65 1.02
CA LEU A 15 -18.81 11.83 -0.26
C LEU A 15 -19.78 11.85 -1.44
N VAL A 16 -20.88 11.09 -1.38
CA VAL A 16 -21.86 10.99 -2.48
C VAL A 16 -22.34 12.37 -2.96
N PRO A 17 -22.85 13.27 -2.11
CA PRO A 17 -23.29 14.60 -2.56
C PRO A 17 -22.13 15.47 -3.03
N LEU A 18 -20.91 15.29 -2.52
CA LEU A 18 -19.75 16.08 -2.91
C LEU A 18 -19.22 15.69 -4.30
N ALA A 19 -19.35 14.43 -4.70
CA ALA A 19 -18.98 13.99 -6.03
C ALA A 19 -19.88 14.59 -7.13
N GLY A 20 -21.11 14.96 -6.79
CA GLY A 20 -22.08 15.49 -7.76
C GLY A 20 -22.27 14.51 -8.92
N GLY A 21 -22.09 14.98 -10.15
CA GLY A 21 -22.15 14.15 -11.36
C GLY A 21 -20.79 13.72 -11.91
N THR A 22 -19.69 14.07 -11.25
CA THR A 22 -18.33 13.77 -11.73
C THR A 22 -17.91 12.36 -11.28
N PRO A 23 -17.54 11.46 -12.21
CA PRO A 23 -17.07 10.13 -11.84
C PRO A 23 -15.81 10.20 -10.97
N VAL A 24 -15.86 9.59 -9.78
CA VAL A 24 -14.74 9.52 -8.82
C VAL A 24 -14.46 8.07 -8.49
N GLY A 25 -13.25 7.59 -8.84
CA GLY A 25 -12.79 6.28 -8.41
C GLY A 25 -12.53 6.27 -6.91
N VAL A 26 -13.11 5.30 -6.19
CA VAL A 26 -12.97 5.18 -4.74
C VAL A 26 -12.58 3.75 -4.34
N VAL A 27 -11.84 3.64 -3.24
CA VAL A 27 -11.64 2.40 -2.51
C VAL A 27 -12.26 2.58 -1.12
N VAL A 28 -13.18 1.70 -0.76
CA VAL A 28 -13.83 1.74 0.55
C VAL A 28 -12.92 1.09 1.59
N VAL A 29 -12.59 1.81 2.65
CA VAL A 29 -11.68 1.36 3.70
C VAL A 29 -12.48 1.01 4.96
N ALA A 30 -12.48 -0.27 5.32
CA ALA A 30 -12.96 -0.74 6.61
C ALA A 30 -11.78 -0.83 7.59
N ARG A 31 -11.79 -0.02 8.63
CA ARG A 31 -10.80 -0.13 9.69
C ARG A 31 -10.96 -1.46 10.44
N PRO A 32 -9.91 -2.00 11.08
CA PRO A 32 -10.04 -3.18 11.91
C PRO A 32 -11.22 -3.05 12.91
N GLY A 33 -12.08 -4.06 12.95
CA GLY A 33 -13.29 -4.06 13.79
C GLY A 33 -14.53 -3.42 13.15
N THR A 34 -14.46 -2.87 11.93
CA THR A 34 -15.68 -2.42 11.22
C THR A 34 -16.54 -3.64 10.85
N PRO A 35 -17.82 -3.69 11.25
CA PRO A 35 -18.70 -4.78 10.88
C PRO A 35 -18.87 -4.93 9.36
N ALA A 36 -18.95 -6.16 8.86
CA ALA A 36 -19.16 -6.41 7.43
C ALA A 36 -20.45 -5.77 6.90
N ALA A 37 -21.50 -5.72 7.74
CA ALA A 37 -22.76 -5.06 7.39
C ALA A 37 -22.59 -3.56 7.11
N ASP A 38 -21.72 -2.87 7.85
CA ASP A 38 -21.46 -1.44 7.65
C ASP A 38 -20.69 -1.20 6.33
N VAL A 39 -19.77 -2.12 5.99
CA VAL A 39 -19.07 -2.08 4.71
C VAL A 39 -20.05 -2.32 3.56
N SER A 40 -20.94 -3.31 3.68
CA SER A 40 -21.98 -3.56 2.68
C SER A 40 -22.91 -2.35 2.51
N ALA A 41 -23.37 -1.75 3.60
CA ALA A 41 -24.20 -0.56 3.55
C ALA A 41 -23.49 0.63 2.88
N ALA A 42 -22.19 0.80 3.14
CA ALA A 42 -21.37 1.82 2.46
C ALA A 42 -21.27 1.56 0.94
N LEU A 43 -21.09 0.30 0.54
CA LEU A 43 -21.07 -0.09 -0.87
C LEU A 43 -22.43 0.11 -1.54
N ASP A 44 -23.50 -0.24 -0.86
CA ASP A 44 -24.87 -0.03 -1.35
C ASP A 44 -25.17 1.45 -1.57
N ALA A 45 -24.66 2.32 -0.68
CA ALA A 45 -24.81 3.77 -0.82
C ALA A 45 -24.11 4.36 -2.05
N THR A 46 -23.19 3.62 -2.70
CA THR A 46 -22.57 4.06 -3.95
C THR A 46 -23.39 3.73 -5.20
N HIS A 47 -24.39 2.86 -5.10
CA HIS A 47 -25.19 2.45 -6.25
C HIS A 47 -25.98 3.62 -6.86
N GLY A 48 -25.86 3.79 -8.17
CA GLY A 48 -26.53 4.85 -8.91
C GLY A 48 -25.95 6.25 -8.67
N THR A 49 -24.77 6.34 -8.03
CA THR A 49 -24.04 7.60 -7.82
C THR A 49 -22.86 7.72 -8.79
N ALA A 50 -22.13 8.83 -8.72
CA ALA A 50 -20.89 9.04 -9.47
C ALA A 50 -19.67 8.34 -8.86
N LEU A 51 -19.82 7.62 -7.75
CA LEU A 51 -18.70 6.91 -7.11
C LEU A 51 -18.48 5.54 -7.79
N ASP A 52 -17.28 5.35 -8.35
CA ASP A 52 -16.85 4.13 -9.00
C ASP A 52 -15.97 3.32 -8.04
N VAL A 53 -16.53 2.30 -7.39
CA VAL A 53 -15.82 1.50 -6.40
C VAL A 53 -14.82 0.57 -7.07
N ARG A 54 -13.53 0.81 -6.84
CA ARG A 54 -12.39 0.09 -7.40
C ARG A 54 -11.89 -1.05 -6.52
N GLY A 55 -12.30 -1.12 -5.27
CA GLY A 55 -11.90 -2.17 -4.33
C GLY A 55 -12.33 -1.87 -2.91
N VAL A 56 -12.03 -2.81 -2.02
CA VAL A 56 -12.31 -2.72 -0.58
C VAL A 56 -11.06 -3.06 0.21
N GLU A 57 -10.69 -2.22 1.18
CA GLU A 57 -9.60 -2.51 2.12
C GLU A 57 -10.16 -2.90 3.47
N ILE A 58 -9.75 -4.05 3.98
CA ILE A 58 -10.19 -4.59 5.27
C ILE A 58 -9.00 -5.14 6.06
N GLY A 59 -9.13 -5.27 7.37
CA GLY A 59 -8.23 -6.13 8.14
C GLY A 59 -8.35 -7.58 7.69
N TRP A 60 -7.21 -8.30 7.61
CA TRP A 60 -7.27 -9.72 7.29
C TRP A 60 -8.12 -10.50 8.30
N GLN A 61 -8.94 -11.41 7.78
CA GLN A 61 -9.72 -12.39 8.54
C GLN A 61 -9.81 -13.68 7.71
N ALA A 62 -9.79 -14.82 8.38
CA ALA A 62 -9.67 -16.12 7.69
C ALA A 62 -10.85 -16.45 6.76
N ASP A 63 -11.99 -15.85 6.98
CA ASP A 63 -13.23 -16.02 6.21
C ASP A 63 -13.50 -14.91 5.19
N TRP A 64 -12.49 -14.10 4.84
CA TRP A 64 -12.65 -12.95 3.93
C TRP A 64 -13.31 -13.33 2.59
N ARG A 65 -13.11 -14.57 2.11
CA ARG A 65 -13.71 -15.09 0.86
C ARG A 65 -15.24 -15.20 0.92
N SER A 66 -15.80 -15.31 2.11
CA SER A 66 -17.25 -15.40 2.32
C SER A 66 -17.92 -14.07 2.62
N LEU A 67 -17.16 -12.98 2.63
CA LEU A 67 -17.73 -11.66 2.85
C LEU A 67 -18.61 -11.22 1.67
N PRO A 68 -19.69 -10.47 1.91
CA PRO A 68 -20.66 -10.09 0.89
C PRO A 68 -20.09 -9.14 -0.19
N PHE A 69 -18.85 -8.72 -0.07
CA PHE A 69 -18.12 -7.87 -1.02
C PHE A 69 -16.83 -8.52 -1.53
N ALA A 70 -16.69 -9.84 -1.38
CA ALA A 70 -15.48 -10.56 -1.83
C ALA A 70 -15.32 -10.64 -3.36
N ASP A 71 -16.36 -10.32 -4.12
CA ASP A 71 -16.33 -10.14 -5.58
C ASP A 71 -15.57 -8.88 -6.04
N ARG A 72 -15.35 -7.93 -5.13
CA ARG A 72 -14.55 -6.73 -5.40
C ARG A 72 -13.09 -7.02 -5.04
N PRO A 73 -12.10 -6.40 -5.75
CA PRO A 73 -10.69 -6.61 -5.43
C PRO A 73 -10.39 -6.28 -3.96
N PRO A 74 -10.21 -7.29 -3.08
CA PRO A 74 -9.95 -7.03 -1.68
C PRO A 74 -8.47 -6.73 -1.44
N VAL A 75 -8.20 -5.77 -0.55
CA VAL A 75 -6.87 -5.48 -0.03
C VAL A 75 -6.88 -5.80 1.46
N LEU A 76 -6.12 -6.81 1.86
CA LEU A 76 -6.13 -7.35 3.20
C LEU A 76 -4.98 -6.77 4.02
N GLU A 77 -5.30 -5.98 5.05
CA GLU A 77 -4.30 -5.45 5.98
C GLU A 77 -3.76 -6.60 6.84
N ILE A 78 -2.47 -6.88 6.66
CA ILE A 78 -1.77 -7.98 7.33
C ILE A 78 -1.55 -7.61 8.80
N PRO A 79 -1.95 -8.47 9.75
CA PRO A 79 -1.73 -8.21 11.17
C PRO A 79 -0.24 -8.25 11.52
N ARG A 80 0.16 -7.45 12.51
CA ARG A 80 1.54 -7.39 13.03
C ARG A 80 1.68 -8.29 14.26
N GLY A 81 1.51 -9.58 14.11
CA GLY A 81 1.54 -10.50 15.26
C GLY A 81 1.52 -11.96 14.83
N ALA A 82 1.03 -12.84 15.71
CA ALA A 82 1.07 -14.28 15.52
C ALA A 82 0.37 -14.77 14.23
N ASP A 83 -0.64 -14.05 13.77
CA ASP A 83 -1.37 -14.42 12.55
C ASP A 83 -0.74 -13.89 11.25
N ARG A 84 0.38 -13.14 11.32
CA ARG A 84 1.00 -12.49 10.17
C ARG A 84 1.34 -13.46 9.04
N ASP A 85 2.07 -14.50 9.35
CA ASP A 85 2.56 -15.45 8.34
C ASP A 85 1.41 -16.25 7.74
N ARG A 86 0.39 -16.57 8.56
CA ARG A 86 -0.87 -17.18 8.09
C ARG A 86 -1.64 -16.26 7.14
N ALA A 87 -1.71 -14.98 7.47
CA ALA A 87 -2.40 -14.00 6.62
C ALA A 87 -1.71 -13.84 5.26
N LEU A 88 -0.37 -13.78 5.23
CA LEU A 88 0.39 -13.72 3.98
C LEU A 88 0.22 -14.99 3.13
N ALA A 89 0.25 -16.17 3.76
CA ALA A 89 0.00 -17.43 3.06
C ALA A 89 -1.42 -17.48 2.48
N ASP A 90 -2.42 -16.98 3.21
CA ASP A 90 -3.82 -16.93 2.76
C ASP A 90 -4.03 -15.96 1.57
N VAL A 91 -3.29 -14.83 1.52
CA VAL A 91 -3.27 -13.95 0.34
C VAL A 91 -2.68 -14.67 -0.87
N ARG A 92 -1.55 -15.37 -0.70
CA ARG A 92 -0.95 -16.19 -1.79
C ARG A 92 -1.94 -17.21 -2.31
N ASP A 93 -2.57 -17.96 -1.42
CA ASP A 93 -3.52 -19.01 -1.79
C ASP A 93 -4.72 -18.40 -2.52
N GLY A 94 -5.23 -17.25 -2.05
CA GLY A 94 -6.28 -16.51 -2.74
C GLY A 94 -5.90 -16.07 -4.16
N GLN A 95 -4.66 -15.60 -4.37
CA GLN A 95 -4.17 -15.26 -5.71
C GLN A 95 -4.06 -16.49 -6.61
N GLN A 96 -3.62 -17.63 -6.07
CA GLN A 96 -3.56 -18.91 -6.81
C GLN A 96 -4.96 -19.44 -7.17
N GLU A 97 -5.96 -19.16 -6.35
CA GLU A 97 -7.37 -19.44 -6.60
C GLU A 97 -8.00 -18.48 -7.64
N GLY A 98 -7.27 -17.46 -8.08
CA GLY A 98 -7.71 -16.48 -9.08
C GLY A 98 -8.42 -15.24 -8.52
N HIS A 99 -8.38 -15.03 -7.18
CA HIS A 99 -8.88 -13.79 -6.58
C HIS A 99 -7.89 -12.64 -6.83
N ALA A 100 -8.41 -11.46 -7.16
CA ALA A 100 -7.62 -10.24 -7.29
C ALA A 100 -7.29 -9.61 -5.92
N VAL A 101 -6.79 -10.43 -4.99
CA VAL A 101 -6.47 -10.03 -3.62
C VAL A 101 -5.03 -9.53 -3.49
N GLN A 102 -4.81 -8.56 -2.59
CA GLN A 102 -3.48 -8.01 -2.28
C GLN A 102 -3.23 -7.98 -0.79
N ALA A 103 -1.97 -8.12 -0.39
CA ALA A 103 -1.53 -7.80 0.96
C ALA A 103 -1.43 -6.29 1.15
N LYS A 104 -1.70 -5.79 2.36
CA LYS A 104 -1.47 -4.41 2.75
C LYS A 104 -0.71 -4.37 4.07
N LEU A 105 0.38 -3.60 4.12
CA LEU A 105 1.06 -3.27 5.37
C LEU A 105 0.86 -1.78 5.69
N ARG A 106 0.57 -1.52 6.96
CA ARG A 106 0.54 -0.16 7.48
C ARG A 106 1.95 0.27 7.88
N THR A 107 2.44 1.34 7.27
CA THR A 107 3.75 1.95 7.55
C THR A 107 3.69 3.14 8.50
N GLY A 108 2.49 3.54 8.93
CA GLY A 108 2.27 4.61 9.90
C GLY A 108 1.88 4.08 11.28
N ALA A 109 2.14 4.86 12.32
CA ALA A 109 1.74 4.57 13.67
C ALA A 109 0.20 4.58 13.83
N THR A 110 -0.29 3.88 14.84
CA THR A 110 -1.68 3.89 15.28
C THR A 110 -1.70 4.03 16.81
N PRO A 111 -2.86 4.22 17.45
CA PRO A 111 -2.91 4.24 18.91
C PRO A 111 -2.38 2.97 19.59
N THR A 112 -2.29 1.85 18.87
CA THR A 112 -1.90 0.54 19.41
C THR A 112 -0.57 0.02 18.82
N TRP A 113 -0.04 0.67 17.78
CA TRP A 113 1.16 0.24 17.09
C TRP A 113 2.07 1.43 16.80
N GLU A 114 3.36 1.28 17.09
CA GLU A 114 4.39 2.24 16.69
C GLU A 114 4.66 2.15 15.18
N TRP A 115 5.44 3.09 14.67
CA TRP A 115 5.98 3.03 13.31
C TRP A 115 6.77 1.73 13.14
N PRO A 116 6.58 0.96 12.05
CA PRO A 116 7.45 -0.18 11.77
C PRO A 116 8.88 0.32 11.58
N ASP A 117 9.84 -0.39 12.14
CA ASP A 117 11.25 -0.14 11.86
C ASP A 117 11.66 -0.70 10.49
N GLU A 118 12.92 -0.49 10.12
CA GLU A 118 13.48 -0.92 8.85
C GLU A 118 13.47 -2.44 8.71
N HIS A 119 13.75 -3.16 9.79
CA HIS A 119 13.78 -4.64 9.77
C HIS A 119 12.37 -5.24 9.62
N GLU A 120 11.36 -4.64 10.26
CA GLU A 120 9.98 -5.09 10.11
C GLU A 120 9.49 -4.89 8.67
N LEU A 121 9.78 -3.72 8.07
CA LEU A 121 9.41 -3.45 6.69
C LEU A 121 10.22 -4.30 5.70
N ALA A 122 11.53 -4.47 5.93
CA ALA A 122 12.40 -5.36 5.14
C ALA A 122 11.89 -6.80 5.16
N ARG A 123 11.52 -7.31 6.34
CA ARG A 123 10.90 -8.64 6.46
C ARG A 123 9.61 -8.74 5.66
N HIS A 124 8.74 -7.72 5.69
CA HIS A 124 7.52 -7.74 4.89
C HIS A 124 7.82 -7.79 3.39
N ILE A 125 8.77 -6.98 2.91
CA ILE A 125 9.19 -6.97 1.50
C ILE A 125 9.78 -8.34 1.12
N THR A 126 10.65 -8.91 1.94
CA THR A 126 11.21 -10.25 1.74
C THR A 126 10.11 -11.30 1.57
N ASP A 127 9.15 -11.33 2.50
CA ASP A 127 8.09 -12.34 2.51
C ASP A 127 7.16 -12.21 1.30
N VAL A 128 6.76 -10.99 0.91
CA VAL A 128 5.88 -10.82 -0.26
C VAL A 128 6.58 -11.19 -1.57
N VAL A 129 7.89 -10.92 -1.68
CA VAL A 129 8.69 -11.31 -2.85
C VAL A 129 8.86 -12.83 -2.90
N GLN A 130 9.21 -13.49 -1.79
CA GLN A 130 9.36 -14.94 -1.72
C GLN A 130 8.05 -15.68 -1.97
N LEU A 131 6.92 -15.13 -1.52
CA LEU A 131 5.60 -15.69 -1.78
C LEU A 131 5.07 -15.39 -3.19
N GLY A 132 5.72 -14.48 -3.92
CA GLY A 132 5.31 -14.05 -5.25
C GLY A 132 3.97 -13.29 -5.26
N ILE A 133 3.63 -12.60 -4.17
CA ILE A 133 2.38 -11.86 -4.02
C ILE A 133 2.57 -10.36 -4.19
N SER A 134 1.50 -9.65 -4.56
CA SER A 134 1.50 -8.20 -4.61
C SER A 134 1.16 -7.58 -3.26
N THR A 135 1.73 -6.41 -3.00
CA THR A 135 1.48 -5.66 -1.75
C THR A 135 1.17 -4.19 -2.02
N LYS A 136 0.47 -3.60 -1.06
CA LYS A 136 0.23 -2.16 -0.95
C LYS A 136 0.73 -1.67 0.41
N LEU A 137 1.26 -0.46 0.46
CA LEU A 137 1.61 0.21 1.72
C LEU A 137 0.63 1.34 2.04
N THR A 138 0.44 1.66 3.32
CA THR A 138 -0.50 2.70 3.73
C THR A 138 -0.13 3.35 5.06
N GLY A 139 -0.60 4.59 5.26
CA GLY A 139 -0.47 5.32 6.51
C GLY A 139 0.92 5.89 6.77
N GLY A 140 1.61 6.26 5.73
CA GLY A 140 2.94 6.86 5.76
C GLY A 140 3.37 7.19 4.35
N LEU A 141 4.68 7.23 4.09
CA LEU A 141 5.26 7.53 2.77
C LEU A 141 4.87 8.92 2.26
N HIS A 142 4.83 9.90 3.17
CA HIS A 142 4.59 11.30 2.83
C HIS A 142 5.83 11.96 2.22
N HIS A 143 6.99 11.36 2.42
CA HIS A 143 8.28 11.83 1.92
C HIS A 143 8.94 10.78 1.02
N VAL A 144 9.84 11.22 0.17
CA VAL A 144 10.56 10.30 -0.74
C VAL A 144 11.70 9.58 -0.07
N VAL A 145 12.24 10.15 1.03
CA VAL A 145 13.37 9.60 1.78
C VAL A 145 13.02 9.47 3.25
N ARG A 146 13.56 8.43 3.88
CA ARG A 146 13.41 8.20 5.31
C ARG A 146 13.88 9.39 6.13
N GLY A 147 13.07 9.78 7.10
CA GLY A 147 13.37 10.89 7.99
C GLY A 147 12.51 10.89 9.25
N ASP A 148 12.84 11.82 10.15
CA ASP A 148 12.01 12.12 11.31
C ASP A 148 11.09 13.28 10.94
N HIS A 149 9.82 12.96 10.65
CA HIS A 149 8.81 13.90 10.20
C HIS A 149 7.59 13.84 11.11
N ASP A 150 7.00 14.97 11.43
CA ASP A 150 5.77 15.09 12.23
C ASP A 150 5.79 14.29 13.55
N GLY A 151 6.96 14.20 14.17
CA GLY A 151 7.15 13.55 15.47
C GLY A 151 7.37 12.04 15.42
N GLY A 152 7.68 11.47 14.24
CA GLY A 152 7.98 10.05 14.12
C GLY A 152 8.91 9.69 12.97
N PRO A 153 9.57 8.51 13.05
CA PRO A 153 10.43 8.00 12.00
C PRO A 153 9.61 7.46 10.84
N GLN A 154 9.50 8.22 9.75
CA GLN A 154 8.74 7.81 8.57
C GLN A 154 9.64 7.18 7.50
N HIS A 155 9.19 6.08 6.92
CA HIS A 155 9.84 5.51 5.73
C HIS A 155 9.63 6.40 4.51
N GLY A 156 10.62 6.41 3.61
CA GLY A 156 10.55 7.11 2.35
C GLY A 156 10.04 6.24 1.20
N LEU A 157 9.43 6.88 0.22
CA LEU A 157 8.92 6.17 -0.96
C LEU A 157 10.04 5.58 -1.81
N LEU A 158 11.16 6.32 -2.02
CA LEU A 158 12.30 5.83 -2.80
C LEU A 158 13.00 4.69 -2.09
N ASP A 159 13.15 4.77 -0.75
CA ASP A 159 13.72 3.68 0.06
C ASP A 159 12.97 2.38 -0.18
N VAL A 160 11.63 2.45 -0.11
CA VAL A 160 10.77 1.28 -0.35
C VAL A 160 10.92 0.75 -1.77
N LEU A 161 10.89 1.62 -2.77
CA LEU A 161 11.00 1.21 -4.17
C LEU A 161 12.34 0.51 -4.44
N VAL A 162 13.45 1.07 -3.93
CA VAL A 162 14.79 0.50 -4.08
C VAL A 162 14.93 -0.82 -3.30
N ALA A 163 14.35 -0.92 -2.10
CA ALA A 163 14.34 -2.15 -1.33
C ALA A 163 13.55 -3.27 -2.03
N VAL A 164 12.38 -2.95 -2.61
CA VAL A 164 11.57 -3.91 -3.39
C VAL A 164 12.33 -4.39 -4.61
N ASP A 165 13.00 -3.50 -5.34
CA ASP A 165 13.82 -3.85 -6.48
C ASP A 165 15.00 -4.76 -6.10
N ALA A 166 15.70 -4.46 -5.02
CA ALA A 166 16.78 -5.30 -4.50
C ALA A 166 16.25 -6.70 -4.11
N ALA A 167 15.12 -6.78 -3.42
CA ALA A 167 14.50 -8.05 -3.06
C ALA A 167 14.10 -8.89 -4.29
N ILE A 168 13.55 -8.27 -5.33
CA ILE A 168 13.18 -8.95 -6.59
C ILE A 168 14.43 -9.46 -7.32
N THR A 169 15.52 -8.72 -7.28
CA THR A 169 16.79 -9.10 -7.92
C THR A 169 17.38 -10.35 -7.27
N ASP A 170 17.26 -10.48 -5.95
CA ASP A 170 17.77 -11.60 -5.16
C ASP A 170 16.63 -12.53 -4.68
N ALA A 171 15.57 -12.69 -5.50
CA ALA A 171 14.29 -13.30 -5.09
C ALA A 171 14.37 -14.69 -4.45
N LEU A 172 15.42 -15.48 -4.73
CA LEU A 172 15.62 -16.79 -4.12
C LEU A 172 16.02 -16.73 -2.64
N ALA A 173 16.76 -15.69 -2.25
CA ALA A 173 17.22 -15.46 -0.88
C ALA A 173 17.47 -13.97 -0.63
N PRO A 174 16.40 -13.12 -0.56
CA PRO A 174 16.57 -11.70 -0.26
C PRO A 174 17.28 -11.53 1.08
N ASP A 175 18.34 -10.71 1.10
CA ASP A 175 19.05 -10.37 2.31
C ASP A 175 18.29 -9.29 3.07
N THR A 176 17.56 -9.70 4.10
CA THR A 176 16.69 -8.81 4.89
C THR A 176 17.48 -7.71 5.60
N ASP A 177 18.72 -7.97 6.04
CA ASP A 177 19.57 -6.96 6.68
C ASP A 177 20.01 -5.89 5.66
N ARG A 178 20.38 -6.32 4.45
CA ARG A 178 20.66 -5.38 3.36
C ARG A 178 19.44 -4.55 2.97
N LEU A 179 18.25 -5.15 2.95
CA LEU A 179 17.03 -4.39 2.68
C LEU A 179 16.76 -3.37 3.79
N ALA A 180 17.02 -3.71 5.05
CA ALA A 180 16.89 -2.78 6.16
C ALA A 180 17.89 -1.62 6.04
N GLU A 181 19.13 -1.86 5.60
CA GLU A 181 20.11 -0.80 5.31
C GLU A 181 19.61 0.14 4.19
N ILE A 182 19.02 -0.39 3.12
CA ILE A 182 18.42 0.42 2.05
C ILE A 182 17.26 1.27 2.60
N LEU A 183 16.41 0.69 3.43
CA LEU A 183 15.27 1.38 4.05
C LEU A 183 15.71 2.43 5.09
N ALA A 184 16.95 2.38 5.57
CA ALA A 184 17.55 3.34 6.49
C ALA A 184 18.28 4.49 5.79
N GLU A 185 18.43 4.44 4.45
CA GLU A 185 19.14 5.48 3.69
C GLU A 185 18.43 6.83 3.85
N ARG A 186 19.23 7.90 4.00
CA ARG A 186 18.74 9.27 4.19
C ARG A 186 19.24 10.25 3.13
N ASP A 187 20.08 9.78 2.20
CA ASP A 187 20.57 10.59 1.09
C ASP A 187 19.68 10.38 -0.16
N PRO A 188 18.86 11.36 -0.53
CA PRO A 188 18.01 11.27 -1.70
C PRO A 188 18.80 11.07 -3.00
N ALA A 189 20.03 11.55 -3.08
CA ALA A 189 20.84 11.42 -4.29
C ALA A 189 21.25 9.96 -4.53
N VAL A 190 21.53 9.20 -3.47
CA VAL A 190 21.86 7.76 -3.54
C VAL A 190 20.68 6.99 -4.09
N LEU A 191 19.49 7.21 -3.55
CA LEU A 191 18.27 6.51 -3.97
C LEU A 191 17.83 6.91 -5.39
N ALA A 192 17.89 8.21 -5.70
CA ALA A 192 17.60 8.70 -7.05
C ALA A 192 18.56 8.14 -8.10
N ALA A 193 19.86 8.04 -7.79
CA ALA A 193 20.84 7.43 -8.67
C ALA A 193 20.51 5.95 -8.95
N ALA A 194 20.07 5.19 -7.94
CA ALA A 194 19.65 3.81 -8.12
C ALA A 194 18.45 3.69 -9.07
N VAL A 195 17.39 4.48 -8.86
CA VAL A 195 16.16 4.46 -9.68
C VAL A 195 16.43 4.88 -11.13
N ARG A 196 17.33 5.83 -11.38
CA ARG A 196 17.71 6.27 -12.73
C ARG A 196 18.36 5.17 -13.57
N THR A 197 18.84 4.09 -12.95
CA THR A 197 19.41 2.93 -13.68
C THR A 197 18.34 1.97 -14.18
N TRP A 198 17.08 2.14 -13.79
CA TRP A 198 16.02 1.20 -14.12
C TRP A 198 15.55 1.35 -15.55
N ASP A 199 15.43 0.23 -16.24
CA ASP A 199 14.70 0.12 -17.49
C ASP A 199 13.20 -0.10 -17.26
N ALA A 200 12.43 -0.19 -18.34
CA ALA A 200 10.99 -0.40 -18.28
C ALA A 200 10.63 -1.74 -17.62
N ASP A 201 11.35 -2.82 -17.94
CA ASP A 201 11.07 -4.15 -17.39
C ASP A 201 11.32 -4.21 -15.89
N ARG A 202 12.38 -3.55 -15.42
CA ARG A 202 12.69 -3.45 -13.99
C ARG A 202 11.63 -2.63 -13.26
N THR A 203 11.23 -1.51 -13.81
CA THR A 203 10.15 -0.66 -13.30
C THR A 203 8.83 -1.44 -13.20
N ASP A 204 8.50 -2.23 -14.22
CA ASP A 204 7.28 -3.03 -14.24
C ASP A 204 7.31 -4.17 -13.22
N ARG A 205 8.47 -4.80 -12.97
CA ARG A 205 8.59 -5.80 -11.90
C ARG A 205 8.34 -5.19 -10.52
N VAL A 206 8.96 -4.05 -10.22
CA VAL A 206 8.74 -3.32 -8.97
C VAL A 206 7.26 -2.97 -8.81
N ARG A 207 6.62 -2.45 -9.85
CA ARG A 207 5.19 -2.06 -9.81
C ARG A 207 4.23 -3.23 -9.69
N ARG A 208 4.59 -4.42 -10.16
CA ARG A 208 3.77 -5.62 -9.94
C ARG A 208 3.83 -6.10 -8.50
N THR A 209 4.95 -5.89 -7.82
CA THR A 209 5.12 -6.27 -6.41
C THR A 209 4.55 -5.20 -5.49
N LEU A 210 4.98 -3.94 -5.63
CA LEU A 210 4.41 -2.79 -4.91
C LEU A 210 3.42 -2.06 -5.83
N THR A 211 2.15 -2.40 -5.70
CA THR A 211 1.11 -1.93 -6.63
C THR A 211 0.65 -0.51 -6.34
N ALA A 212 0.70 -0.10 -5.08
CA ALA A 212 0.26 1.21 -4.64
C ALA A 212 0.78 1.55 -3.24
N TYR A 213 0.73 2.82 -2.90
CA TYR A 213 0.79 3.29 -1.52
C TYR A 213 -0.33 4.31 -1.29
N GLY A 214 -0.82 4.39 -0.04
CA GLY A 214 -1.84 5.35 0.37
C GLY A 214 -1.26 6.33 1.37
N CYS A 215 -1.26 7.61 1.04
CA CYS A 215 -0.88 8.72 1.91
C CYS A 215 -1.96 9.80 1.96
N CYS A 216 -1.93 10.65 3.00
CA CYS A 216 -2.89 11.75 3.15
C CYS A 216 -2.52 12.96 2.27
N GLY A 217 -1.22 13.20 2.04
CA GLY A 217 -0.68 14.28 1.24
C GLY A 217 0.02 13.76 -0.01
N VAL A 218 -0.71 13.60 -1.12
CA VAL A 218 -0.13 13.07 -2.37
C VAL A 218 0.77 14.06 -3.08
N THR A 219 0.67 15.35 -2.77
CA THR A 219 1.48 16.42 -3.38
C THR A 219 2.91 16.40 -2.90
N ASP A 220 3.14 16.05 -1.63
CA ASP A 220 4.47 16.13 -1.02
C ASP A 220 5.47 15.19 -1.70
N PRO A 221 5.22 13.87 -1.81
CA PRO A 221 6.15 12.99 -2.51
C PRO A 221 6.28 13.31 -4.01
N ILE A 222 5.23 13.87 -4.65
CA ILE A 222 5.32 14.28 -6.06
C ILE A 222 6.26 15.48 -6.21
N THR A 223 6.18 16.45 -5.31
CA THR A 223 7.03 17.64 -5.30
C THR A 223 8.50 17.23 -5.07
N GLU A 224 8.77 16.42 -4.06
CA GLU A 224 10.11 15.95 -3.75
C GLU A 224 10.70 15.07 -4.88
N LEU A 225 9.89 14.24 -5.55
CA LEU A 225 10.34 13.49 -6.74
C LEU A 225 10.65 14.42 -7.92
N ALA A 226 9.92 15.52 -8.09
CA ALA A 226 10.20 16.51 -9.13
C ALA A 226 11.49 17.29 -8.85
N GLU A 227 11.78 17.62 -7.58
CA GLU A 227 13.05 18.23 -7.17
C GLU A 227 14.26 17.32 -7.45
N LEU A 228 14.04 16.00 -7.49
CA LEU A 228 15.05 15.01 -7.86
C LEU A 228 15.06 14.69 -9.36
N ASP A 229 14.33 15.40 -10.20
CA ASP A 229 14.18 15.13 -11.64
C ASP A 229 13.75 13.69 -11.98
N LEU A 230 12.95 13.06 -11.09
CA LEU A 230 12.44 11.69 -11.29
C LEU A 230 11.03 11.67 -11.92
N VAL A 231 10.29 12.75 -11.79
CA VAL A 231 8.98 12.95 -12.42
C VAL A 231 8.87 14.39 -12.92
N ALA A 232 7.99 14.63 -13.90
CA ALA A 232 7.66 15.99 -14.28
C ALA A 232 6.96 16.70 -13.10
N GLY A 233 7.37 17.92 -12.79
CA GLY A 233 6.75 18.72 -11.75
C GLY A 233 5.24 18.85 -11.98
N ALA A 234 4.47 18.91 -10.90
CA ALA A 234 3.06 19.26 -10.98
C ALA A 234 2.94 20.71 -11.52
N ALA A 235 2.28 20.84 -12.67
CA ALA A 235 1.99 22.15 -13.25
C ALA A 235 0.80 22.80 -12.54
#